data_4138bd1558f416deffddd7b4313882d7
#
_entry.id   4138bd1558f416deffddd7b4313882d7
#
_cell.length_a   1.000
_cell.length_b   1.000
_cell.length_c   1.000
_cell.angle_alpha   90.00
_cell.angle_beta   90.00
_cell.angle_gamma   90.00
#
_symmetry.space_group_name_H-M   'P 1'
#
loop_
_entity.id
_entity.type
_entity.pdbx_description
1 polymer ?
#
loop_
_entity_poly.entity_id
_entity_poly.type
_entity_poly.pdbx_seq_one_letter_code
_entity_poly.pdbx_strand_id
1 'polypeptide(L)'
;MKILVAADDTASGKLIECNRGTDTSKQDVPQPKSITNCFTVPKFNYSSRIKHLINFNYQFFIASRIDGTVSVYDFEEDPNSKETLAEDEKDELDVNVNLFKHLHDYKVPIATGDKPIGLFKIEKLDSVLVPYASGKVYLIHVGDFKFEPLEINLPEENPIEAFAVSPDYENIIAYGGKEVDLKVIKLYDENLNSSIFKKDYKKLFKPEVVFAAKNVKNDHLDLRVPIWITGILFFKNDTKDSFKLITSTRYGHLRIYDSTHGRKPKKNYQVSQDPILTLTFADEDQNEVIVTGPNSLIAKYSLTQVDEKAFKTNSASAGEIVKAVPKSLGKYTGGNTGATYAVDVVENIVAFSGLDRYLRIFDVNTRELLAKVYLGVEVSSLVILDDEDEEEEEVKRKREAEAEEDEELWIQLDKKQKTST
;
A
#
# COMPACT_ATOMS: atom_id res chain seq x y z
N MET A 1 -17.48 3.54 -4.40
CA MET A 1 -16.14 3.12 -3.97
C MET A 1 -15.95 1.64 -4.26
N LYS A 2 -14.81 1.27 -4.84
CA LYS A 2 -14.48 -0.10 -5.26
C LYS A 2 -13.13 -0.52 -4.67
N ILE A 3 -13.10 -1.55 -3.84
CA ILE A 3 -11.91 -1.98 -3.10
C ILE A 3 -11.68 -3.47 -3.30
N LEU A 4 -10.42 -3.82 -3.62
CA LEU A 4 -9.97 -5.19 -3.77
C LEU A 4 -9.13 -5.58 -2.55
N VAL A 5 -9.44 -6.71 -1.92
CA VAL A 5 -8.70 -7.22 -0.76
C VAL A 5 -8.17 -8.62 -0.99
N ALA A 6 -7.02 -8.92 -0.42
CA ALA A 6 -6.47 -10.27 -0.34
C ALA A 6 -6.90 -10.92 0.97
N ALA A 7 -7.63 -12.03 0.87
CA ALA A 7 -8.12 -12.82 1.99
C ALA A 7 -7.06 -13.84 2.42
N ASP A 8 -6.47 -13.64 3.58
CA ASP A 8 -5.33 -14.44 4.07
C ASP A 8 -5.78 -15.87 4.41
N ASP A 9 -6.94 -16.05 5.04
CA ASP A 9 -7.44 -17.35 5.52
C ASP A 9 -8.07 -18.22 4.42
N THR A 10 -8.43 -17.67 3.26
CA THR A 10 -9.02 -18.41 2.13
C THR A 10 -8.12 -18.51 0.89
N ALA A 11 -6.95 -17.89 0.91
CA ALA A 11 -6.01 -17.79 -0.22
C ALA A 11 -6.65 -17.22 -1.52
N SER A 12 -7.68 -16.41 -1.36
CA SER A 12 -8.44 -15.77 -2.44
C SER A 12 -8.40 -14.24 -2.30
N GLY A 13 -9.08 -13.53 -3.16
CA GLY A 13 -9.38 -12.12 -3.02
C GLY A 13 -10.89 -11.89 -2.91
N LYS A 14 -11.27 -10.69 -2.53
CA LYS A 14 -12.65 -10.21 -2.59
C LYS A 14 -12.67 -8.81 -3.19
N LEU A 15 -13.56 -8.60 -4.14
CA LEU A 15 -13.90 -7.28 -4.63
C LEU A 15 -15.13 -6.78 -3.87
N ILE A 16 -15.03 -5.61 -3.28
CA ILE A 16 -16.09 -4.98 -2.50
C ILE A 16 -16.52 -3.71 -3.23
N GLU A 17 -17.82 -3.59 -3.48
CA GLU A 17 -18.44 -2.38 -3.97
C GLU A 17 -19.41 -1.85 -2.92
N CYS A 18 -19.19 -0.63 -2.46
CA CYS A 18 -20.02 -0.01 -1.44
C CYS A 18 -20.10 1.51 -1.61
N ASN A 19 -21.19 2.09 -1.12
CA ASN A 19 -21.39 3.53 -1.09
C ASN A 19 -21.02 4.10 0.28
N ARG A 20 -20.83 5.41 0.36
CA ARG A 20 -20.69 6.11 1.64
C ARG A 20 -21.93 5.86 2.51
N GLY A 21 -21.70 5.76 3.82
CA GLY A 21 -22.77 5.42 4.77
C GLY A 21 -23.00 3.91 4.96
N THR A 22 -22.34 3.03 4.18
CA THR A 22 -22.44 1.58 4.35
C THR A 22 -21.90 1.13 5.71
N ASP A 23 -22.67 0.38 6.49
CA ASP A 23 -22.22 -0.21 7.75
C ASP A 23 -22.90 -1.56 8.03
N THR A 24 -22.21 -2.65 7.72
CA THR A 24 -22.73 -4.02 7.92
C THR A 24 -22.91 -4.43 9.39
N SER A 25 -22.44 -3.62 10.34
CA SER A 25 -22.67 -3.86 11.78
C SER A 25 -24.02 -3.37 12.26
N LYS A 26 -24.81 -2.70 11.42
CA LYS A 26 -26.12 -2.14 11.70
C LYS A 26 -27.15 -2.64 10.68
N GLN A 27 -28.39 -2.86 11.11
CA GLN A 27 -29.46 -3.40 10.25
C GLN A 27 -30.17 -2.34 9.40
N ASP A 28 -30.28 -1.11 9.91
CA ASP A 28 -31.07 -0.03 9.29
C ASP A 28 -30.21 0.95 8.47
N VAL A 29 -29.07 0.48 7.95
CA VAL A 29 -28.09 1.29 7.25
C VAL A 29 -27.77 0.63 5.89
N PRO A 30 -27.38 1.39 4.86
CA PRO A 30 -27.00 0.82 3.56
C PRO A 30 -26.01 -0.34 3.70
N GLN A 31 -26.26 -1.40 2.95
CA GLN A 31 -25.40 -2.57 2.85
C GLN A 31 -24.51 -2.44 1.60
N PRO A 32 -23.35 -3.16 1.53
CA PRO A 32 -22.52 -3.17 0.32
C PRO A 32 -23.31 -3.64 -0.88
N LYS A 33 -23.06 -3.08 -2.06
CA LYS A 33 -23.70 -3.49 -3.32
C LYS A 33 -23.34 -4.92 -3.68
N SER A 34 -22.04 -5.23 -3.58
CA SER A 34 -21.52 -6.56 -3.86
C SER A 34 -20.29 -6.87 -3.04
N ILE A 35 -20.10 -8.16 -2.74
CA ILE A 35 -18.84 -8.74 -2.22
C ILE A 35 -18.59 -9.98 -3.05
N THR A 36 -17.73 -9.88 -4.05
CA THR A 36 -17.49 -10.95 -5.03
C THR A 36 -16.12 -11.58 -4.80
N ASN A 37 -16.07 -12.92 -4.79
CA ASN A 37 -14.79 -13.64 -4.66
C ASN A 37 -13.98 -13.56 -5.96
N CYS A 38 -12.66 -13.47 -5.82
CA CYS A 38 -11.71 -13.46 -6.92
C CYS A 38 -10.40 -14.14 -6.50
N PHE A 39 -9.52 -14.43 -7.47
CA PHE A 39 -8.20 -15.04 -7.25
C PHE A 39 -8.24 -16.37 -6.52
N THR A 40 -9.34 -17.14 -6.65
CA THR A 40 -9.50 -18.44 -6.00
C THR A 40 -8.54 -19.46 -6.59
N VAL A 41 -8.07 -20.37 -5.76
CA VAL A 41 -7.21 -21.49 -6.17
C VAL A 41 -8.00 -22.81 -6.08
N PRO A 42 -7.81 -23.75 -7.01
CA PRO A 42 -8.58 -25.00 -7.05
C PRO A 42 -8.45 -25.86 -5.80
N LYS A 43 -7.32 -25.76 -5.09
CA LYS A 43 -7.07 -26.43 -3.83
C LYS A 43 -6.46 -25.45 -2.85
N PHE A 44 -7.19 -25.15 -1.80
CA PHE A 44 -6.67 -24.37 -0.69
C PHE A 44 -5.49 -25.09 -0.04
N ASN A 45 -4.37 -24.38 0.08
CA ASN A 45 -3.24 -24.75 0.91
C ASN A 45 -2.83 -23.52 1.72
N TYR A 46 -2.47 -23.73 2.98
CA TYR A 46 -2.03 -22.65 3.85
C TYR A 46 -0.85 -21.84 3.28
N SER A 47 -0.01 -22.47 2.47
CA SER A 47 1.11 -21.82 1.79
C SER A 47 0.70 -21.05 0.52
N SER A 48 -0.49 -21.27 -0.06
CA SER A 48 -0.97 -20.54 -1.23
C SER A 48 -1.62 -19.19 -0.92
N ARG A 49 -1.61 -18.76 0.33
CA ARG A 49 -2.19 -17.49 0.77
C ARG A 49 -1.52 -16.31 0.07
N ILE A 50 -2.35 -15.34 -0.31
CA ILE A 50 -1.87 -14.08 -0.89
C ILE A 50 -1.31 -13.21 0.24
N LYS A 51 -0.08 -12.73 0.08
CA LYS A 51 0.55 -11.84 1.06
C LYS A 51 0.51 -10.39 0.62
N HIS A 52 0.76 -10.11 -0.65
CA HIS A 52 0.71 -8.78 -1.22
C HIS A 52 -0.05 -8.81 -2.54
N LEU A 53 -0.77 -7.74 -2.79
CA LEU A 53 -1.59 -7.52 -3.97
C LEU A 53 -1.34 -6.11 -4.48
N ILE A 54 -1.18 -5.95 -5.80
CA ILE A 54 -1.08 -4.64 -6.45
C ILE A 54 -1.92 -4.61 -7.72
N ASN A 55 -2.35 -3.40 -8.09
CA ASN A 55 -2.83 -3.06 -9.41
C ASN A 55 -1.64 -2.59 -10.25
N PHE A 56 -1.32 -3.27 -11.35
CA PHE A 56 -0.25 -2.88 -12.26
C PHE A 56 -0.85 -2.10 -13.45
N ASN A 57 -0.79 -0.77 -13.34
CA ASN A 57 -1.17 0.20 -14.39
C ASN A 57 -2.57 -0.02 -14.99
N TYR A 58 -3.52 -0.50 -14.21
CA TYR A 58 -4.87 -0.86 -14.66
C TYR A 58 -4.89 -1.84 -15.85
N GLN A 59 -3.85 -2.67 -15.94
CA GLN A 59 -3.74 -3.76 -16.92
C GLN A 59 -3.80 -5.13 -16.26
N PHE A 60 -3.18 -5.25 -15.08
CA PHE A 60 -3.09 -6.51 -14.38
C PHE A 60 -3.27 -6.32 -12.87
N PHE A 61 -3.89 -7.33 -12.24
CA PHE A 61 -3.69 -7.57 -10.81
C PHE A 61 -2.57 -8.59 -10.63
N ILE A 62 -1.65 -8.29 -9.72
CA ILE A 62 -0.54 -9.17 -9.41
C ILE A 62 -0.57 -9.49 -7.94
N ALA A 63 -0.53 -10.78 -7.61
CA ALA A 63 -0.58 -11.31 -6.25
C ALA A 63 0.66 -12.12 -5.93
N SER A 64 1.38 -11.78 -4.87
CA SER A 64 2.46 -12.61 -4.33
C SER A 64 1.95 -13.53 -3.25
N ARG A 65 2.26 -14.82 -3.35
CA ARG A 65 1.83 -15.86 -2.42
C ARG A 65 2.98 -16.34 -1.55
N ILE A 66 2.64 -16.86 -0.37
CA ILE A 66 3.64 -17.33 0.61
C ILE A 66 4.50 -18.48 0.08
N ASP A 67 3.97 -19.29 -0.83
CA ASP A 67 4.67 -20.44 -1.41
C ASP A 67 5.65 -20.10 -2.55
N GLY A 68 5.87 -18.80 -2.80
CA GLY A 68 6.72 -18.31 -3.89
C GLY A 68 6.03 -18.25 -5.24
N THR A 69 4.71 -18.41 -5.29
CA THR A 69 3.95 -18.18 -6.52
C THR A 69 3.63 -16.69 -6.65
N VAL A 70 3.81 -16.15 -7.84
CA VAL A 70 3.37 -14.80 -8.21
C VAL A 70 2.37 -14.94 -9.34
N SER A 71 1.10 -14.70 -9.03
CA SER A 71 -0.01 -14.88 -9.96
C SER A 71 -0.36 -13.56 -10.63
N VAL A 72 -0.57 -13.60 -11.93
CA VAL A 72 -0.99 -12.46 -12.75
C VAL A 72 -2.41 -12.71 -13.25
N TYR A 73 -3.28 -11.73 -13.04
CA TYR A 73 -4.67 -11.73 -13.45
C TYR A 73 -4.95 -10.53 -14.36
N ASP A 74 -5.91 -10.68 -15.25
CA ASP A 74 -6.42 -9.58 -16.05
C ASP A 74 -7.05 -8.51 -15.12
N PHE A 75 -6.96 -7.25 -15.49
CA PHE A 75 -7.64 -6.18 -14.78
C PHE A 75 -9.13 -6.14 -15.11
N GLU A 76 -9.49 -6.51 -16.36
CA GLU A 76 -10.88 -6.55 -16.81
C GLU A 76 -11.63 -7.73 -16.19
N GLU A 77 -12.87 -7.48 -15.78
CA GLU A 77 -13.75 -8.54 -15.30
C GLU A 77 -14.05 -9.53 -16.43
N ASP A 78 -13.97 -10.83 -16.15
CA ASP A 78 -14.29 -11.87 -17.14
C ASP A 78 -15.82 -11.85 -17.40
N PRO A 79 -16.27 -11.54 -18.62
CA PRO A 79 -17.70 -11.49 -18.94
C PRO A 79 -18.39 -12.83 -18.71
N ASN A 80 -17.69 -13.95 -18.80
CA ASN A 80 -18.26 -15.27 -18.56
C ASN A 80 -18.50 -15.55 -17.06
N SER A 81 -17.82 -14.83 -16.16
CA SER A 81 -18.01 -15.01 -14.71
C SER A 81 -19.41 -14.58 -14.25
N LYS A 82 -20.02 -13.60 -14.92
CA LYS A 82 -21.36 -13.09 -14.58
C LYS A 82 -22.49 -14.00 -15.05
N GLU A 83 -22.30 -14.73 -16.14
CA GLU A 83 -23.29 -15.69 -16.64
C GLU A 83 -23.42 -16.90 -15.70
N THR A 84 -22.29 -17.39 -15.16
CA THR A 84 -22.26 -18.50 -14.19
C THR A 84 -22.94 -18.12 -12.87
N LEU A 85 -22.81 -16.85 -12.43
CA LEU A 85 -23.43 -16.34 -11.20
C LEU A 85 -24.97 -16.21 -11.32
N ALA A 86 -25.49 -15.99 -12.54
CA ALA A 86 -26.92 -15.82 -12.77
C ALA A 86 -27.72 -17.15 -12.86
N GLU A 87 -27.06 -18.25 -13.18
CA GLU A 87 -27.70 -19.57 -13.34
C GLU A 87 -27.71 -20.43 -12.05
N ASP A 88 -26.80 -20.16 -11.09
CA ASP A 88 -26.59 -21.02 -9.92
C ASP A 88 -27.07 -20.43 -8.58
N GLU A 89 -28.28 -19.87 -8.54
CA GLU A 89 -28.91 -19.50 -7.24
C GLU A 89 -29.23 -20.72 -6.33
N LYS A 90 -28.76 -21.92 -6.64
CA LYS A 90 -29.23 -23.16 -5.98
C LYS A 90 -28.21 -23.92 -5.12
N ASP A 91 -26.93 -23.63 -5.21
CA ASP A 91 -25.95 -24.32 -4.37
C ASP A 91 -24.92 -23.35 -3.78
N GLU A 92 -24.97 -23.13 -2.46
CA GLU A 92 -24.14 -22.28 -1.64
C GLU A 92 -22.63 -22.66 -1.60
N LEU A 93 -22.14 -23.50 -2.49
CA LEU A 93 -20.81 -24.11 -2.42
C LEU A 93 -19.95 -24.02 -3.68
N ASP A 94 -20.33 -23.33 -4.73
CA ASP A 94 -19.44 -23.18 -5.89
C ASP A 94 -18.44 -22.02 -5.69
N VAL A 95 -17.36 -22.37 -4.97
CA VAL A 95 -16.23 -21.53 -4.57
C VAL A 95 -15.31 -21.16 -5.77
N ASN A 96 -15.64 -21.56 -6.99
CA ASN A 96 -14.72 -21.54 -8.13
C ASN A 96 -14.93 -20.38 -9.13
N VAL A 97 -15.82 -19.46 -8.85
CA VAL A 97 -16.03 -18.32 -9.75
C VAL A 97 -14.93 -17.28 -9.51
N ASN A 98 -14.05 -17.09 -10.49
CA ASN A 98 -13.06 -16.03 -10.49
C ASN A 98 -13.56 -14.84 -11.30
N LEU A 99 -13.78 -13.71 -10.65
CA LEU A 99 -14.21 -12.49 -11.32
C LEU A 99 -13.19 -12.00 -12.35
N PHE A 100 -11.90 -12.21 -12.08
CA PHE A 100 -10.79 -11.80 -12.95
C PHE A 100 -10.12 -13.01 -13.59
N LYS A 101 -9.84 -12.94 -14.89
CA LYS A 101 -9.22 -14.03 -15.63
C LYS A 101 -7.78 -14.24 -15.16
N HIS A 102 -7.44 -15.45 -14.77
CA HIS A 102 -6.06 -15.84 -14.50
C HIS A 102 -5.26 -15.93 -15.79
N LEU A 103 -4.10 -15.26 -15.85
CA LEU A 103 -3.25 -15.21 -17.03
C LEU A 103 -2.02 -16.09 -16.89
N HIS A 104 -1.27 -15.96 -15.78
CA HIS A 104 -0.01 -16.68 -15.61
C HIS A 104 0.39 -16.80 -14.14
N ASP A 105 1.11 -17.89 -13.82
CA ASP A 105 1.77 -18.08 -12.53
C ASP A 105 3.28 -18.19 -12.71
N TYR A 106 4.02 -17.32 -12.05
CA TYR A 106 5.46 -17.45 -11.89
C TYR A 106 5.77 -18.18 -10.60
N LYS A 107 6.71 -19.13 -10.63
CA LYS A 107 7.19 -19.82 -9.45
C LYS A 107 8.64 -19.43 -9.18
N VAL A 108 8.88 -18.76 -8.05
CA VAL A 108 10.24 -18.41 -7.63
C VAL A 108 10.75 -19.43 -6.59
N PRO A 109 12.03 -19.81 -6.66
CA PRO A 109 12.63 -20.73 -5.73
C PRO A 109 12.88 -20.04 -4.39
N ILE A 110 12.11 -20.40 -3.37
CA ILE A 110 12.25 -19.87 -2.01
C ILE A 110 12.70 -20.96 -1.03
N ALA A 111 13.43 -20.56 0.00
CA ALA A 111 13.75 -21.44 1.11
C ALA A 111 12.50 -21.69 2.00
N THR A 112 12.47 -22.83 2.69
CA THR A 112 11.38 -23.13 3.60
C THR A 112 11.29 -22.06 4.71
N GLY A 113 10.13 -21.41 4.81
CA GLY A 113 9.86 -20.36 5.81
C GLY A 113 10.23 -18.95 5.35
N ASP A 114 10.85 -18.77 4.18
CA ASP A 114 11.07 -17.47 3.61
C ASP A 114 9.74 -16.85 3.17
N LYS A 115 9.60 -15.53 3.35
CA LYS A 115 8.33 -14.83 3.12
C LYS A 115 8.53 -13.61 2.24
N PRO A 116 7.61 -13.36 1.30
CA PRO A 116 7.61 -12.09 0.58
C PRO A 116 7.34 -10.95 1.57
N ILE A 117 8.11 -9.89 1.47
CA ILE A 117 7.99 -8.70 2.33
C ILE A 117 7.37 -7.51 1.60
N GLY A 118 7.16 -7.62 0.30
CA GLY A 118 6.52 -6.60 -0.51
C GLY A 118 6.30 -7.06 -1.95
N LEU A 119 5.62 -6.21 -2.69
CA LEU A 119 5.41 -6.34 -4.12
C LEU A 119 5.41 -4.92 -4.71
N PHE A 120 6.35 -4.62 -5.60
CA PHE A 120 6.61 -3.26 -6.07
C PHE A 120 6.65 -3.21 -7.59
N LYS A 121 6.08 -2.15 -8.15
CA LYS A 121 6.08 -1.90 -9.59
C LYS A 121 7.43 -1.35 -10.04
N ILE A 122 7.84 -1.75 -11.24
CA ILE A 122 8.94 -1.15 -12.02
C ILE A 122 8.37 -0.90 -13.42
N GLU A 123 7.74 0.25 -13.60
CA GLU A 123 6.98 0.56 -14.81
C GLU A 123 7.86 0.65 -16.04
N LYS A 124 9.04 1.25 -15.95
CA LYS A 124 10.02 1.36 -17.05
C LYS A 124 10.46 0.01 -17.62
N LEU A 125 10.37 -1.03 -16.80
CA LEU A 125 10.76 -2.39 -17.21
C LEU A 125 9.55 -3.32 -17.45
N ASP A 126 8.32 -2.83 -17.39
CA ASP A 126 7.11 -3.65 -17.41
C ASP A 126 7.23 -4.85 -16.47
N SER A 127 7.68 -4.60 -15.26
CA SER A 127 8.10 -5.63 -14.32
C SER A 127 7.67 -5.34 -12.90
N VAL A 128 7.71 -6.35 -12.04
CA VAL A 128 7.54 -6.21 -10.59
C VAL A 128 8.74 -6.75 -9.85
N LEU A 129 9.04 -6.14 -8.70
CA LEU A 129 10.00 -6.66 -7.72
C LEU A 129 9.28 -7.33 -6.58
N VAL A 130 9.72 -8.54 -6.25
CA VAL A 130 9.23 -9.32 -5.11
C VAL A 130 10.40 -9.60 -4.17
N PRO A 131 10.64 -8.77 -3.16
CA PRO A 131 11.67 -9.01 -2.15
C PRO A 131 11.20 -10.05 -1.12
N TYR A 132 12.15 -10.86 -0.67
CA TYR A 132 11.97 -11.87 0.37
C TYR A 132 12.80 -11.56 1.60
N ALA A 133 12.38 -12.07 2.75
CA ALA A 133 13.05 -11.84 4.03
C ALA A 133 14.53 -12.32 4.03
N SER A 134 14.87 -13.30 3.22
CA SER A 134 16.25 -13.78 3.02
C SER A 134 17.19 -12.77 2.33
N GLY A 135 16.69 -11.63 1.85
CA GLY A 135 17.46 -10.67 1.05
C GLY A 135 17.51 -11.02 -0.43
N LYS A 136 16.78 -12.04 -0.88
CA LYS A 136 16.59 -12.31 -2.31
C LYS A 136 15.48 -11.41 -2.85
N VAL A 137 15.70 -10.86 -4.02
CA VAL A 137 14.72 -10.05 -4.75
C VAL A 137 14.51 -10.67 -6.13
N TYR A 138 13.27 -10.93 -6.49
CA TYR A 138 12.95 -11.44 -7.82
C TYR A 138 12.37 -10.32 -8.68
N LEU A 139 12.99 -10.09 -9.84
CA LEU A 139 12.43 -9.24 -10.89
C LEU A 139 11.64 -10.12 -11.83
N ILE A 140 10.37 -9.83 -12.01
CA ILE A 140 9.42 -10.58 -12.83
C ILE A 140 8.86 -9.65 -13.91
N HIS A 141 9.13 -9.97 -15.16
CA HIS A 141 8.59 -9.21 -16.28
C HIS A 141 7.15 -9.65 -16.58
N VAL A 142 6.22 -8.70 -16.59
CA VAL A 142 4.78 -8.96 -16.77
C VAL A 142 4.24 -8.58 -18.15
N GLY A 143 5.04 -7.91 -18.98
CA GLY A 143 4.68 -7.56 -20.37
C GLY A 143 4.76 -8.74 -21.35
N ASP A 144 5.59 -9.75 -21.07
CA ASP A 144 5.67 -11.01 -21.84
C ASP A 144 5.98 -12.17 -20.88
N PHE A 145 5.05 -13.10 -20.74
CA PHE A 145 5.12 -14.22 -19.81
C PHE A 145 6.18 -15.29 -20.16
N LYS A 146 6.96 -15.11 -21.22
CA LYS A 146 8.04 -16.03 -21.62
C LYS A 146 9.31 -15.89 -20.80
N PHE A 147 9.49 -14.79 -20.09
CA PHE A 147 10.70 -14.53 -19.32
C PHE A 147 10.59 -15.09 -17.91
N GLU A 148 11.58 -15.88 -17.53
CA GLU A 148 11.67 -16.43 -16.19
C GLU A 148 12.07 -15.33 -15.17
N PRO A 149 11.63 -15.45 -13.91
CA PRO A 149 12.03 -14.55 -12.83
C PRO A 149 13.55 -14.44 -12.69
N LEU A 150 14.06 -13.22 -12.58
CA LEU A 150 15.48 -12.97 -12.33
C LEU A 150 15.73 -12.82 -10.84
N GLU A 151 16.56 -13.70 -10.27
CA GLU A 151 17.02 -13.58 -8.88
C GLU A 151 18.13 -12.53 -8.77
N ILE A 152 17.96 -11.59 -7.85
CA ILE A 152 18.93 -10.56 -7.47
C ILE A 152 19.19 -10.73 -5.97
N ASN A 153 20.44 -10.90 -5.58
CA ASN A 153 20.83 -11.04 -4.17
C ASN A 153 21.28 -9.70 -3.62
N LEU A 154 20.63 -9.24 -2.54
CA LEU A 154 21.07 -8.05 -1.82
C LEU A 154 22.33 -8.36 -1.00
N PRO A 155 23.23 -7.39 -0.82
CA PRO A 155 24.43 -7.56 0.01
C PRO A 155 24.08 -7.47 1.51
N GLU A 156 23.29 -8.42 2.01
CA GLU A 156 22.84 -8.50 3.40
C GLU A 156 22.76 -9.97 3.85
N GLU A 157 23.27 -10.25 5.05
CA GLU A 157 23.25 -11.60 5.61
C GLU A 157 22.09 -11.80 6.59
N ASN A 158 21.62 -10.71 7.22
CA ASN A 158 20.49 -10.76 8.15
C ASN A 158 19.15 -10.61 7.43
N PRO A 159 18.08 -11.20 7.98
CA PRO A 159 16.74 -11.05 7.40
C PRO A 159 16.29 -9.59 7.31
N ILE A 160 15.75 -9.23 6.15
CA ILE A 160 15.13 -7.93 5.92
C ILE A 160 13.62 -8.01 6.17
N GLU A 161 13.02 -6.93 6.69
CA GLU A 161 11.58 -6.87 6.98
C GLU A 161 10.88 -5.68 6.31
N ALA A 162 11.66 -4.73 5.82
CA ALA A 162 11.15 -3.55 5.13
C ALA A 162 11.90 -3.33 3.83
N PHE A 163 11.15 -2.96 2.80
CA PHE A 163 11.66 -2.67 1.47
C PHE A 163 10.84 -1.55 0.84
N ALA A 164 11.45 -0.73 0.03
CA ALA A 164 10.79 0.31 -0.74
C ALA A 164 11.50 0.56 -2.06
N VAL A 165 10.76 0.97 -3.07
CA VAL A 165 11.28 1.46 -4.36
C VAL A 165 11.11 2.98 -4.38
N SER A 166 12.09 3.70 -4.91
CA SER A 166 11.98 5.15 -5.05
C SER A 166 10.90 5.50 -6.10
N PRO A 167 9.98 6.42 -5.79
CA PRO A 167 8.95 6.84 -6.74
C PRO A 167 9.53 7.61 -7.93
N ASP A 168 10.65 8.30 -7.75
CA ASP A 168 11.27 9.12 -8.80
C ASP A 168 12.28 8.33 -9.65
N TYR A 169 12.92 7.33 -9.03
CA TYR A 169 13.99 6.51 -9.63
C TYR A 169 13.77 5.02 -9.33
N GLU A 170 13.03 4.32 -10.17
CA GLU A 170 12.67 2.90 -9.97
C GLU A 170 13.86 1.94 -9.86
N ASN A 171 15.04 2.36 -10.30
CA ASN A 171 16.28 1.61 -10.15
C ASN A 171 16.91 1.77 -8.75
N ILE A 172 16.38 2.64 -7.91
CA ILE A 172 16.81 2.89 -6.54
C ILE A 172 15.84 2.24 -5.57
N ILE A 173 16.36 1.41 -4.70
CA ILE A 173 15.60 0.73 -3.65
C ILE A 173 16.18 1.03 -2.27
N ALA A 174 15.37 0.85 -1.25
CA ALA A 174 15.83 0.87 0.14
C ALA A 174 15.35 -0.37 0.88
N TYR A 175 16.15 -0.86 1.81
CA TYR A 175 15.75 -1.95 2.69
C TYR A 175 16.31 -1.80 4.10
N GLY A 176 15.73 -2.54 5.03
CA GLY A 176 16.12 -2.63 6.42
C GLY A 176 15.38 -3.75 7.13
N GLY A 177 15.70 -3.97 8.40
CA GLY A 177 15.07 -5.04 9.16
C GLY A 177 15.57 -5.12 10.60
N LYS A 178 15.47 -6.31 11.18
CA LYS A 178 15.98 -6.58 12.52
C LYS A 178 17.50 -6.63 12.50
N GLU A 179 18.12 -5.72 13.26
CA GLU A 179 19.58 -5.52 13.32
C GLU A 179 20.20 -5.15 11.95
N VAL A 180 19.35 -4.77 10.99
CA VAL A 180 19.74 -4.25 9.67
C VAL A 180 19.40 -2.78 9.59
N ASP A 181 20.43 -1.92 9.56
CA ASP A 181 20.27 -0.48 9.33
C ASP A 181 19.76 -0.20 7.91
N LEU A 182 19.12 0.96 7.74
CA LEU A 182 18.65 1.42 6.44
C LEU A 182 19.80 1.47 5.43
N LYS A 183 19.64 0.78 4.31
CA LYS A 183 20.52 0.86 3.14
C LYS A 183 19.73 1.27 1.91
N VAL A 184 20.32 2.12 1.07
CA VAL A 184 19.81 2.46 -0.25
C VAL A 184 20.74 1.88 -1.29
N ILE A 185 20.18 1.21 -2.28
CA ILE A 185 20.89 0.46 -3.31
C ILE A 185 20.43 0.90 -4.68
N LYS A 186 21.37 1.04 -5.61
CA LYS A 186 21.11 1.10 -7.03
C LYS A 186 21.13 -0.32 -7.60
N LEU A 187 20.03 -0.77 -8.20
CA LEU A 187 19.91 -2.13 -8.75
C LEU A 187 20.47 -2.25 -10.17
N TYR A 188 20.25 -1.22 -11.00
CA TYR A 188 20.61 -1.19 -12.40
C TYR A 188 20.79 0.24 -12.90
N ASP A 189 21.30 0.44 -14.11
CA ASP A 189 21.47 1.76 -14.69
C ASP A 189 20.13 2.38 -15.13
N GLU A 190 19.91 3.65 -14.83
CA GLU A 190 18.67 4.40 -15.02
C GLU A 190 18.13 4.40 -16.47
N ASN A 191 19.03 4.23 -17.47
CA ASN A 191 18.68 4.28 -18.87
C ASN A 191 18.09 2.97 -19.43
N LEU A 192 17.91 1.95 -18.57
CA LEU A 192 17.32 0.67 -18.98
C LEU A 192 15.79 0.81 -19.12
N ASN A 193 15.24 0.08 -20.09
CA ASN A 193 13.80 -0.03 -20.34
C ASN A 193 13.44 -1.48 -20.70
N SER A 194 12.16 -1.79 -20.89
CA SER A 194 11.67 -3.15 -21.16
C SER A 194 12.32 -3.85 -22.37
N SER A 195 12.95 -3.11 -23.27
CA SER A 195 13.67 -3.70 -24.43
C SER A 195 14.89 -4.55 -24.06
N ILE A 196 15.36 -4.46 -22.80
CA ILE A 196 16.52 -5.25 -22.30
C ILE A 196 16.23 -6.75 -22.26
N PHE A 197 14.98 -7.17 -22.08
CA PHE A 197 14.61 -8.59 -21.95
C PHE A 197 14.86 -9.43 -23.23
N LYS A 198 15.34 -8.81 -24.31
CA LYS A 198 15.66 -9.51 -25.56
C LYS A 198 17.00 -10.25 -25.56
N LYS A 199 17.96 -9.89 -24.70
CA LYS A 199 19.33 -10.48 -24.62
C LYS A 199 19.89 -10.35 -23.22
N ASP A 200 20.75 -11.28 -22.81
CA ASP A 200 21.69 -11.31 -21.64
C ASP A 200 21.49 -10.25 -20.51
N TYR A 201 20.24 -9.91 -20.23
CA TYR A 201 19.85 -8.84 -19.30
C TYR A 201 20.29 -9.11 -17.85
N LYS A 202 20.50 -10.38 -17.50
CA LYS A 202 20.90 -10.80 -16.12
C LYS A 202 22.15 -10.08 -15.63
N LYS A 203 23.08 -9.74 -16.51
CA LYS A 203 24.35 -9.08 -16.19
C LYS A 203 24.19 -7.57 -15.90
N LEU A 204 23.05 -6.99 -16.25
CA LEU A 204 22.78 -5.55 -16.08
C LEU A 204 22.37 -5.21 -14.65
N PHE A 205 21.90 -6.20 -13.89
CA PHE A 205 21.45 -6.03 -12.52
C PHE A 205 22.61 -6.32 -11.55
N LYS A 206 23.25 -5.23 -11.09
CA LYS A 206 24.37 -5.28 -10.13
C LYS A 206 24.05 -4.36 -8.96
N PRO A 207 23.59 -4.92 -7.84
CA PRO A 207 23.27 -4.12 -6.66
C PRO A 207 24.52 -3.38 -6.15
N GLU A 208 24.42 -2.05 -6.06
CA GLU A 208 25.45 -1.17 -5.54
C GLU A 208 24.92 -0.35 -4.38
N VAL A 209 25.59 -0.37 -3.22
CA VAL A 209 25.19 0.42 -2.05
C VAL A 209 25.55 1.88 -2.27
N VAL A 210 24.55 2.74 -2.43
CA VAL A 210 24.73 4.19 -2.62
C VAL A 210 24.61 4.96 -1.31
N PHE A 211 23.87 4.45 -0.33
CA PHE A 211 23.76 5.02 1.00
C PHE A 211 23.60 3.91 2.05
N ALA A 212 24.32 4.03 3.17
CA ALA A 212 24.14 3.16 4.32
C ALA A 212 24.04 4.02 5.59
N ALA A 213 22.87 3.97 6.23
CA ALA A 213 22.62 4.71 7.46
C ALA A 213 23.56 4.25 8.59
N LYS A 214 23.66 5.09 9.61
CA LYS A 214 24.25 4.74 10.91
C LYS A 214 23.18 4.91 11.97
N ASN A 215 23.19 4.02 12.95
CA ASN A 215 22.26 4.09 14.08
C ASN A 215 22.36 5.43 14.83
N VAL A 216 21.34 5.74 15.59
CA VAL A 216 21.32 6.85 16.56
C VAL A 216 22.47 6.69 17.58
N LYS A 217 22.75 7.73 18.34
CA LYS A 217 23.68 7.65 19.47
C LYS A 217 23.17 6.63 20.50
N ASN A 218 24.09 6.02 21.24
CA ASN A 218 23.76 5.20 22.39
C ASN A 218 22.83 5.96 23.36
N ASP A 219 22.11 5.24 24.15
CA ASP A 219 21.24 5.81 25.19
C ASP A 219 22.06 6.45 26.35
N HIS A 220 21.37 6.89 27.39
CA HIS A 220 21.99 7.54 28.56
C HIS A 220 22.85 6.60 29.41
N LEU A 221 22.74 5.28 29.21
CA LEU A 221 23.57 4.24 29.83
C LEU A 221 24.70 3.78 28.92
N ASP A 222 24.93 4.48 27.81
CA ASP A 222 25.88 4.13 26.74
C ASP A 222 25.56 2.78 26.07
N LEU A 223 24.31 2.32 26.14
CA LEU A 223 23.87 1.11 25.45
C LEU A 223 23.44 1.42 24.02
N ARG A 224 23.78 0.49 23.11
CA ARG A 224 23.35 0.58 21.70
C ARG A 224 21.84 0.50 21.61
N VAL A 225 21.23 1.49 20.96
CA VAL A 225 19.79 1.47 20.67
C VAL A 225 19.51 0.36 19.63
N PRO A 226 18.60 -0.57 19.90
CA PRO A 226 18.30 -1.67 18.98
C PRO A 226 17.67 -1.14 17.68
N ILE A 227 17.95 -1.87 16.60
CA ILE A 227 17.43 -1.55 15.27
C ILE A 227 16.41 -2.62 14.87
N TRP A 228 15.23 -2.17 14.44
CA TRP A 228 14.24 -3.05 13.85
C TRP A 228 13.29 -2.22 12.99
N ILE A 229 13.64 -2.09 11.71
CA ILE A 229 12.88 -1.32 10.73
C ILE A 229 11.72 -2.19 10.21
N THR A 230 10.49 -1.65 10.25
CA THR A 230 9.26 -2.34 9.83
C THR A 230 8.62 -1.71 8.60
N GLY A 231 8.97 -0.48 8.27
CA GLY A 231 8.47 0.20 7.07
C GLY A 231 9.44 1.28 6.61
N ILE A 232 9.46 1.52 5.31
CA ILE A 232 10.31 2.51 4.65
C ILE A 232 9.47 3.22 3.58
N LEU A 233 9.56 4.56 3.53
CA LEU A 233 9.03 5.35 2.42
C LEU A 233 10.11 6.32 1.95
N PHE A 234 10.17 6.51 0.63
CA PHE A 234 10.94 7.60 0.04
C PHE A 234 10.08 8.86 -0.03
N PHE A 235 10.66 10.00 0.28
CA PHE A 235 10.09 11.28 -0.11
C PHE A 235 10.38 11.55 -1.59
N LYS A 236 9.46 12.19 -2.28
CA LYS A 236 9.71 12.75 -3.61
C LYS A 236 10.89 13.70 -3.53
N ASN A 237 11.81 13.63 -4.47
CA ASN A 237 13.02 14.43 -4.45
C ASN A 237 13.47 14.80 -5.86
N ASP A 238 13.59 16.09 -6.12
CA ASP A 238 14.00 16.64 -7.41
C ASP A 238 15.52 16.53 -7.67
N THR A 239 16.30 16.19 -6.65
CA THR A 239 17.76 16.11 -6.75
C THR A 239 18.24 14.69 -6.96
N LYS A 240 18.86 14.48 -8.11
CA LYS A 240 19.59 13.24 -8.43
C LYS A 240 20.70 13.02 -7.39
N ASP A 241 20.92 11.79 -6.98
CA ASP A 241 21.97 11.37 -6.02
C ASP A 241 21.76 11.80 -4.56
N SER A 242 20.60 12.36 -4.20
CA SER A 242 20.24 12.56 -2.80
C SER A 242 18.97 11.79 -2.45
N PHE A 243 18.89 11.31 -1.21
CA PHE A 243 17.78 10.49 -0.75
C PHE A 243 17.23 11.04 0.55
N LYS A 244 15.94 11.24 0.61
CA LYS A 244 15.21 11.54 1.82
C LYS A 244 14.22 10.42 2.08
N LEU A 245 14.32 9.80 3.25
CA LEU A 245 13.51 8.64 3.60
C LEU A 245 12.94 8.80 5.01
N ILE A 246 11.79 8.19 5.22
CA ILE A 246 11.23 7.95 6.54
C ILE A 246 11.15 6.46 6.80
N THR A 247 11.51 6.03 8.01
CA THR A 247 11.36 4.64 8.44
C THR A 247 10.51 4.56 9.68
N SER A 248 9.73 3.50 9.80
CA SER A 248 9.09 3.08 11.04
C SER A 248 9.85 1.95 11.69
N THR A 249 9.69 1.79 13.00
CA THR A 249 10.38 0.74 13.75
C THR A 249 9.42 -0.04 14.64
N ARG A 250 9.81 -1.27 14.98
CA ARG A 250 9.09 -2.11 15.95
C ARG A 250 9.07 -1.52 17.37
N TYR A 251 9.90 -0.53 17.62
CA TYR A 251 9.96 0.19 18.90
C TYR A 251 9.15 1.49 18.91
N GLY A 252 8.25 1.67 17.93
CA GLY A 252 7.34 2.82 17.86
C GLY A 252 8.01 4.13 17.44
N HIS A 253 9.17 4.07 16.77
CA HIS A 253 9.85 5.28 16.28
C HIS A 253 9.56 5.53 14.80
N LEU A 254 9.49 6.82 14.45
CA LEU A 254 9.61 7.32 13.08
C LEU A 254 10.97 8.03 12.96
N ARG A 255 11.78 7.62 12.00
CA ARG A 255 13.11 8.20 11.76
C ARG A 255 13.19 8.77 10.35
N ILE A 256 13.58 10.04 10.24
CA ILE A 256 13.75 10.70 8.94
C ILE A 256 15.25 10.80 8.66
N TYR A 257 15.63 10.28 7.50
CA TYR A 257 16.99 10.32 6.98
C TYR A 257 17.06 11.29 5.80
N ASP A 258 18.22 11.92 5.67
CA ASP A 258 18.53 12.84 4.60
C ASP A 258 20.02 12.62 4.25
N SER A 259 20.28 12.07 3.07
CA SER A 259 21.63 11.68 2.66
C SER A 259 22.58 12.88 2.54
N THR A 260 22.03 14.08 2.26
CA THR A 260 22.81 15.31 2.19
C THR A 260 23.26 15.81 3.57
N HIS A 261 22.53 15.44 4.62
CA HIS A 261 22.81 15.84 6.00
C HIS A 261 23.77 14.88 6.72
N GLY A 262 23.89 13.66 6.23
CA GLY A 262 24.76 12.63 6.80
C GLY A 262 24.07 11.28 6.97
N ARG A 263 24.77 10.34 7.60
CA ARG A 263 24.33 8.94 7.70
C ARG A 263 23.41 8.65 8.88
N LYS A 264 23.32 9.54 9.89
CA LYS A 264 22.41 9.39 11.04
C LYS A 264 21.04 9.99 10.72
N PRO A 265 19.96 9.52 11.37
CA PRO A 265 18.66 10.14 11.17
C PRO A 265 18.68 11.61 11.61
N LYS A 266 18.14 12.47 10.77
CA LYS A 266 17.97 13.91 11.03
C LYS A 266 16.90 14.17 12.10
N LYS A 267 15.84 13.34 12.09
CA LYS A 267 14.77 13.37 13.09
C LYS A 267 14.52 11.95 13.59
N ASN A 268 14.29 11.81 14.89
CA ASN A 268 13.92 10.54 15.53
C ASN A 268 12.77 10.81 16.50
N TYR A 269 11.58 10.39 16.11
CA TYR A 269 10.35 10.63 16.84
C TYR A 269 9.84 9.34 17.46
N GLN A 270 9.50 9.36 18.75
CA GLN A 270 8.75 8.29 19.38
C GLN A 270 7.26 8.61 19.28
N VAL A 271 6.52 7.86 18.49
CA VAL A 271 5.08 8.07 18.27
C VAL A 271 4.20 7.05 18.99
N SER A 272 4.75 5.88 19.30
CA SER A 272 4.08 4.81 20.02
C SER A 272 5.05 4.07 20.93
N GLN A 273 4.53 3.35 21.91
CA GLN A 273 5.28 2.33 22.66
C GLN A 273 5.13 0.96 22.03
N ASP A 274 4.06 0.76 21.25
CA ASP A 274 3.79 -0.45 20.51
C ASP A 274 4.51 -0.44 19.14
N PRO A 275 4.74 -1.63 18.55
CA PRO A 275 5.27 -1.75 17.21
C PRO A 275 4.46 -0.99 16.17
N ILE A 276 5.12 -0.34 15.22
CA ILE A 276 4.47 0.19 14.03
C ILE A 276 4.45 -0.94 12.99
N LEU A 277 3.27 -1.29 12.48
CA LEU A 277 3.08 -2.36 11.51
C LEU A 277 3.11 -1.84 10.07
N THR A 278 2.43 -0.72 9.81
CA THR A 278 2.42 -0.09 8.49
C THR A 278 2.76 1.39 8.60
N LEU A 279 3.30 1.92 7.51
CA LEU A 279 3.67 3.32 7.35
C LEU A 279 3.26 3.75 5.94
N THR A 280 2.43 4.80 5.83
CA THR A 280 1.93 5.32 4.56
C THR A 280 1.85 6.84 4.62
N PHE A 281 2.12 7.54 3.52
CA PHE A 281 1.83 8.97 3.42
C PHE A 281 0.32 9.20 3.39
N ALA A 282 -0.13 10.27 4.04
CA ALA A 282 -1.53 10.64 4.09
C ALA A 282 -1.89 11.72 3.05
N ASP A 283 -0.89 12.36 2.47
CA ASP A 283 -1.02 13.48 1.55
C ASP A 283 0.03 13.41 0.44
N GLU A 284 -0.26 14.02 -0.70
CA GLU A 284 0.65 14.09 -1.84
C GLU A 284 1.90 14.92 -1.56
N ASP A 285 1.79 15.92 -0.69
CA ASP A 285 2.91 16.76 -0.26
C ASP A 285 3.86 16.06 0.70
N GLN A 286 3.49 14.85 1.16
CA GLN A 286 4.29 14.02 2.05
C GLN A 286 4.65 14.70 3.39
N ASN A 287 3.76 15.58 3.86
CA ASN A 287 3.88 16.28 5.14
C ASN A 287 3.26 15.49 6.30
N GLU A 288 2.44 14.51 5.99
CA GLU A 288 1.67 13.75 6.95
C GLU A 288 1.81 12.24 6.70
N VAL A 289 1.82 11.46 7.78
CA VAL A 289 1.89 10.00 7.70
C VAL A 289 0.81 9.36 8.55
N ILE A 290 0.35 8.21 8.07
CA ILE A 290 -0.53 7.30 8.79
C ILE A 290 0.30 6.10 9.24
N VAL A 291 0.15 5.73 10.49
CA VAL A 291 0.77 4.53 11.07
C VAL A 291 -0.28 3.64 11.70
N THR A 292 -0.07 2.33 11.59
CA THR A 292 -0.90 1.34 12.27
C THR A 292 -0.07 0.51 13.25
N GLY A 293 -0.76 -0.11 14.19
CA GLY A 293 -0.14 -0.95 15.22
C GLY A 293 -0.96 -2.20 15.54
N PRO A 294 -0.46 -3.06 16.45
CA PRO A 294 -1.10 -4.34 16.77
C PRO A 294 -2.38 -4.19 17.61
N ASN A 295 -2.50 -3.08 18.36
CA ASN A 295 -3.57 -2.89 19.33
C ASN A 295 -4.48 -1.73 18.92
N SER A 296 -5.23 -1.89 17.84
CA SER A 296 -6.18 -0.87 17.34
C SER A 296 -5.59 0.53 17.09
N LEU A 297 -4.27 0.68 17.10
CA LEU A 297 -3.62 1.95 16.77
C LEU A 297 -3.73 2.21 15.27
N ILE A 298 -4.46 3.24 14.90
CA ILE A 298 -4.44 3.86 13.57
C ILE A 298 -4.40 5.36 13.80
N ALA A 299 -3.28 6.00 13.50
CA ALA A 299 -3.07 7.40 13.83
C ALA A 299 -2.36 8.17 12.71
N LYS A 300 -2.72 9.43 12.57
CA LYS A 300 -2.15 10.37 11.62
C LYS A 300 -1.23 11.35 12.36
N TYR A 301 -0.04 11.56 11.82
CA TYR A 301 0.98 12.45 12.38
C TYR A 301 1.52 13.43 11.35
N SER A 302 1.78 14.67 11.79
CA SER A 302 2.49 15.66 10.99
C SER A 302 4.00 15.46 11.08
N LEU A 303 4.69 15.47 9.96
CA LEU A 303 6.16 15.42 9.88
C LEU A 303 6.81 16.80 9.98
N THR A 304 6.01 17.87 9.82
CA THR A 304 6.47 19.26 9.83
C THR A 304 6.26 19.93 11.17
N GLN A 305 5.21 19.59 11.92
CA GLN A 305 4.85 20.18 13.21
C GLN A 305 5.23 19.28 14.38
N VAL A 306 5.64 19.90 15.48
CA VAL A 306 6.01 19.24 16.74
C VAL A 306 4.92 19.51 17.79
N ASP A 307 4.69 18.55 18.66
CA ASP A 307 3.78 18.73 19.80
C ASP A 307 4.46 19.55 20.91
N GLU A 308 4.12 20.84 20.99
CA GLU A 308 4.68 21.76 21.99
C GLU A 308 4.27 21.40 23.44
N LYS A 309 3.11 20.75 23.64
CA LYS A 309 2.65 20.36 24.98
C LYS A 309 3.43 19.15 25.49
N ALA A 310 3.64 18.15 24.66
CA ALA A 310 4.48 17.01 25.00
C ALA A 310 5.93 17.45 25.29
N PHE A 311 6.44 18.43 24.54
CA PHE A 311 7.74 19.04 24.79
C PHE A 311 7.83 19.65 26.21
N LYS A 312 6.83 20.43 26.61
CA LYS A 312 6.80 21.07 27.96
C LYS A 312 6.68 20.06 29.10
N THR A 313 5.92 18.99 28.91
CA THR A 313 5.71 17.97 29.94
C THR A 313 6.97 17.13 30.18
N ASN A 314 7.71 16.82 29.14
CA ASN A 314 8.93 16.03 29.22
C ASN A 314 10.16 16.83 29.65
N SER A 315 10.10 18.16 29.62
CA SER A 315 11.22 19.03 30.03
C SER A 315 11.34 19.21 31.54
N ALA A 316 10.45 18.63 32.34
CA ALA A 316 10.40 18.82 33.79
C ALA A 316 11.41 17.94 34.56
N SER A 317 12.06 16.97 33.95
CA SER A 317 13.05 16.10 34.59
C SER A 317 14.46 16.58 34.25
N ALA A 318 15.17 17.07 35.26
CA ALA A 318 16.56 17.53 35.09
C ALA A 318 17.45 16.37 34.59
N GLY A 319 17.95 16.47 33.36
CA GLY A 319 18.90 15.52 32.76
C GLY A 319 18.33 14.65 31.64
N GLU A 320 17.04 14.62 31.35
CA GLU A 320 16.51 13.93 30.19
C GLU A 320 16.59 14.82 28.94
N ILE A 321 17.20 14.25 27.88
CA ILE A 321 17.16 14.87 26.54
C ILE A 321 15.72 14.79 26.05
N VAL A 322 15.07 15.94 25.95
CA VAL A 322 13.69 16.05 25.46
C VAL A 322 13.64 15.54 24.02
N LYS A 323 12.96 14.41 23.82
CA LYS A 323 12.72 13.87 22.47
C LYS A 323 11.58 14.66 21.85
N ALA A 324 11.83 15.21 20.66
CA ALA A 324 10.76 15.84 19.89
C ALA A 324 9.68 14.80 19.57
N VAL A 325 8.41 15.15 19.75
CA VAL A 325 7.26 14.33 19.40
C VAL A 325 6.54 15.01 18.24
N PRO A 326 6.25 14.31 17.15
CA PRO A 326 5.51 14.89 16.03
C PRO A 326 4.07 15.17 16.51
N LYS A 327 3.45 16.21 15.96
CA LYS A 327 2.07 16.55 16.31
C LYS A 327 1.14 15.45 15.81
N SER A 328 0.39 14.85 16.74
CA SER A 328 -0.72 13.95 16.39
C SER A 328 -1.86 14.76 15.77
N LEU A 329 -2.26 14.41 14.57
CA LEU A 329 -3.40 15.00 13.87
C LEU A 329 -4.71 14.28 14.20
N GLY A 330 -4.63 13.13 14.85
CA GLY A 330 -5.77 12.36 15.35
C GLY A 330 -5.68 10.88 15.02
N LYS A 331 -6.69 10.15 15.52
CA LYS A 331 -6.82 8.70 15.29
C LYS A 331 -8.02 8.42 14.41
N TYR A 332 -7.94 7.34 13.64
CA TYR A 332 -9.07 6.79 12.91
C TYR A 332 -9.79 5.78 13.82
N THR A 333 -11.01 6.10 14.22
CA THR A 333 -11.78 5.31 15.19
C THR A 333 -13.03 4.75 14.52
N GLY A 334 -13.06 3.45 14.28
CA GLY A 334 -14.21 2.76 13.67
C GLY A 334 -14.52 1.44 14.37
N GLY A 335 -14.16 1.31 15.65
CA GLY A 335 -14.29 0.06 16.41
C GLY A 335 -13.27 -0.99 15.97
N ASN A 336 -12.04 -0.57 15.68
CA ASN A 336 -10.94 -1.46 15.32
C ASN A 336 -10.56 -2.33 16.50
N THR A 337 -10.41 -3.62 16.25
CA THR A 337 -9.98 -4.61 17.24
C THR A 337 -8.89 -5.49 16.65
N GLY A 338 -7.66 -5.33 17.15
CA GLY A 338 -6.51 -6.09 16.68
C GLY A 338 -5.64 -5.37 15.65
N ALA A 339 -4.74 -6.13 15.07
CA ALA A 339 -3.70 -5.60 14.18
C ALA A 339 -4.27 -5.23 12.80
N THR A 340 -3.87 -4.09 12.31
CA THR A 340 -4.18 -3.61 10.95
C THR A 340 -2.92 -3.74 10.09
N TYR A 341 -2.99 -4.57 9.04
CA TYR A 341 -1.87 -4.86 8.14
C TYR A 341 -2.03 -4.27 6.75
N ALA A 342 -3.28 -4.14 6.30
CA ALA A 342 -3.60 -3.66 4.97
C ALA A 342 -4.06 -2.20 5.06
N VAL A 343 -3.37 -1.33 4.32
CA VAL A 343 -3.65 0.11 4.25
C VAL A 343 -3.37 0.56 2.83
N ASP A 344 -4.30 1.32 2.27
CA ASP A 344 -4.10 2.03 1.01
C ASP A 344 -4.74 3.42 1.10
N VAL A 345 -4.15 4.38 0.41
CA VAL A 345 -4.60 5.78 0.38
C VAL A 345 -4.70 6.21 -1.08
N VAL A 346 -5.88 6.63 -1.47
CA VAL A 346 -6.13 7.20 -2.80
C VAL A 346 -6.91 8.49 -2.62
N GLU A 347 -6.38 9.58 -3.16
CA GLU A 347 -6.96 10.92 -3.07
C GLU A 347 -7.36 11.30 -1.62
N ASN A 348 -8.67 11.37 -1.36
CA ASN A 348 -9.21 11.78 -0.07
C ASN A 348 -9.65 10.62 0.81
N ILE A 349 -9.51 9.38 0.37
CA ILE A 349 -9.94 8.22 1.14
C ILE A 349 -8.75 7.34 1.56
N VAL A 350 -8.90 6.74 2.73
CA VAL A 350 -7.99 5.72 3.24
C VAL A 350 -8.79 4.49 3.66
N ALA A 351 -8.33 3.34 3.22
CA ALA A 351 -8.91 2.06 3.59
C ALA A 351 -7.99 1.29 4.54
N PHE A 352 -8.59 0.67 5.55
CA PHE A 352 -7.90 -0.16 6.54
C PHE A 352 -8.57 -1.51 6.69
N SER A 353 -7.77 -2.55 6.78
CA SER A 353 -8.24 -3.90 7.12
C SER A 353 -7.15 -4.72 7.82
N GLY A 354 -7.52 -5.85 8.42
CA GLY A 354 -6.58 -6.71 9.14
C GLY A 354 -7.25 -7.91 9.79
N LEU A 355 -6.83 -8.23 11.02
CA LEU A 355 -7.27 -9.40 11.78
C LEU A 355 -8.75 -9.38 12.17
N ASP A 356 -9.34 -8.21 12.32
CA ASP A 356 -10.72 -8.07 12.79
C ASP A 356 -11.78 -8.31 11.70
N ARG A 357 -11.33 -8.64 10.46
CA ARG A 357 -12.19 -9.02 9.34
C ARG A 357 -13.12 -7.92 8.83
N TYR A 358 -12.87 -6.66 9.21
CA TYR A 358 -13.60 -5.51 8.73
C TYR A 358 -12.75 -4.69 7.77
N LEU A 359 -13.33 -4.33 6.64
CA LEU A 359 -12.86 -3.21 5.83
C LEU A 359 -13.47 -1.93 6.38
N ARG A 360 -12.65 -0.91 6.61
CA ARG A 360 -13.08 0.43 7.02
C ARG A 360 -12.48 1.45 6.09
N ILE A 361 -13.32 2.32 5.59
CA ILE A 361 -12.94 3.41 4.70
C ILE A 361 -13.21 4.71 5.43
N PHE A 362 -12.23 5.59 5.45
CA PHE A 362 -12.32 6.90 6.09
C PHE A 362 -11.93 8.01 5.11
N ASP A 363 -12.44 9.19 5.38
CA ASP A 363 -11.87 10.42 4.81
C ASP A 363 -10.50 10.69 5.46
N VAL A 364 -9.49 10.93 4.63
CA VAL A 364 -8.10 11.14 5.10
C VAL A 364 -7.98 12.38 5.97
N ASN A 365 -8.71 13.45 5.66
CA ASN A 365 -8.57 14.75 6.30
C ASN A 365 -9.43 14.89 7.56
N THR A 366 -10.72 14.56 7.44
CA THR A 366 -11.67 14.66 8.56
C THR A 366 -11.57 13.46 9.51
N ARG A 367 -11.10 12.31 9.03
CA ARG A 367 -11.06 11.01 9.71
C ARG A 367 -12.44 10.46 10.03
N GLU A 368 -13.46 10.93 9.34
CA GLU A 368 -14.80 10.39 9.44
C GLU A 368 -14.87 9.02 8.79
N LEU A 369 -15.62 8.10 9.40
CA LEU A 369 -15.86 6.77 8.86
C LEU A 369 -16.88 6.89 7.71
N LEU A 370 -16.43 6.59 6.50
CA LEU A 370 -17.25 6.62 5.29
C LEU A 370 -17.97 5.30 5.07
N ALA A 371 -17.29 4.17 5.28
CA ALA A 371 -17.91 2.86 5.16
C ALA A 371 -17.25 1.83 6.09
N LYS A 372 -18.05 0.84 6.53
CA LYS A 372 -17.61 -0.28 7.36
C LYS A 372 -18.27 -1.57 6.89
N VAL A 373 -17.46 -2.48 6.34
CA VAL A 373 -17.94 -3.72 5.73
C VAL A 373 -17.31 -4.93 6.40
N TYR A 374 -18.12 -5.86 6.89
CA TYR A 374 -17.66 -7.14 7.40
C TYR A 374 -17.37 -8.09 6.25
N LEU A 375 -16.14 -8.59 6.16
CA LEU A 375 -15.67 -9.42 5.06
C LEU A 375 -15.73 -10.93 5.38
N GLY A 376 -15.78 -11.29 6.66
CA GLY A 376 -15.72 -12.66 7.14
C GLY A 376 -14.33 -13.32 7.05
N VAL A 377 -13.35 -12.62 6.48
CA VAL A 377 -11.98 -13.13 6.23
C VAL A 377 -10.93 -12.17 6.78
N GLU A 378 -9.77 -12.71 7.17
CA GLU A 378 -8.60 -11.90 7.53
C GLU A 378 -7.96 -11.32 6.27
N VAL A 379 -7.52 -10.06 6.33
CA VAL A 379 -6.99 -9.33 5.18
C VAL A 379 -5.50 -9.07 5.35
N SER A 380 -4.71 -9.48 4.37
CA SER A 380 -3.26 -9.28 4.32
C SER A 380 -2.83 -8.08 3.48
N SER A 381 -3.59 -7.74 2.45
CA SER A 381 -3.33 -6.62 1.54
C SER A 381 -4.63 -6.08 0.98
N LEU A 382 -4.66 -4.82 0.62
CA LEU A 382 -5.80 -4.20 -0.07
C LEU A 382 -5.33 -3.18 -1.11
N VAL A 383 -6.19 -2.92 -2.08
CA VAL A 383 -5.99 -1.91 -3.13
C VAL A 383 -7.32 -1.19 -3.35
N ILE A 384 -7.30 0.12 -3.27
CA ILE A 384 -8.43 0.96 -3.66
C ILE A 384 -8.40 1.10 -5.18
N LEU A 385 -9.50 0.75 -5.85
CA LEU A 385 -9.61 0.82 -7.31
C LEU A 385 -10.35 2.07 -7.75
N ASP A 386 -11.32 2.51 -6.93
CA ASP A 386 -12.18 3.64 -7.23
C ASP A 386 -12.70 4.24 -5.91
N ASP A 387 -12.62 5.55 -5.78
CA ASP A 387 -13.08 6.32 -4.62
C ASP A 387 -14.43 7.03 -4.86
N GLU A 388 -14.93 7.04 -6.11
CA GLU A 388 -16.18 7.68 -6.45
C GLU A 388 -17.39 6.92 -5.86
N ASP A 389 -18.38 7.68 -5.44
CA ASP A 389 -19.68 7.15 -5.03
C ASP A 389 -20.63 7.28 -6.21
N GLU A 390 -21.26 6.20 -6.66
CA GLU A 390 -22.18 6.23 -7.79
C GLU A 390 -23.35 7.20 -7.57
N GLU A 391 -23.80 7.40 -6.32
CA GLU A 391 -24.82 8.40 -6.00
C GLU A 391 -24.32 9.82 -6.25
N GLU A 392 -23.06 10.12 -5.94
CA GLU A 392 -22.43 11.41 -6.27
C GLU A 392 -22.25 11.58 -7.78
N GLU A 393 -21.88 10.52 -8.49
CA GLU A 393 -21.75 10.51 -9.96
C GLU A 393 -23.11 10.74 -10.65
N GLU A 394 -24.19 10.08 -10.20
CA GLU A 394 -25.53 10.32 -10.73
C GLU A 394 -26.02 11.76 -10.47
N VAL A 395 -25.75 12.29 -9.28
CA VAL A 395 -26.10 13.68 -8.95
C VAL A 395 -25.29 14.66 -9.80
N LYS A 396 -24.01 14.38 -10.03
CA LYS A 396 -23.13 15.17 -10.88
C LYS A 396 -23.59 15.14 -12.34
N ARG A 397 -23.89 13.96 -12.89
CA ARG A 397 -24.43 13.79 -14.24
C ARG A 397 -25.79 14.51 -14.43
N LYS A 398 -26.67 14.46 -13.42
CA LYS A 398 -27.95 15.20 -13.46
C LYS A 398 -27.73 16.71 -13.47
N ARG A 399 -26.80 17.22 -12.64
CA ARG A 399 -26.47 18.66 -12.62
C ARG A 399 -25.82 19.13 -13.93
N GLU A 400 -24.94 18.30 -14.50
CA GLU A 400 -24.33 18.61 -15.80
C GLU A 400 -25.38 18.63 -16.93
N ALA A 401 -26.29 17.65 -16.94
CA ALA A 401 -27.40 17.62 -17.89
C ALA A 401 -28.38 18.83 -17.73
N GLU A 402 -28.70 19.19 -16.49
CA GLU A 402 -29.52 20.39 -16.20
C GLU A 402 -28.81 21.68 -16.64
N ALA A 403 -27.48 21.76 -16.46
CA ALA A 403 -26.69 22.92 -16.89
C ALA A 403 -26.60 23.02 -18.42
N GLU A 404 -26.49 21.89 -19.14
CA GLU A 404 -26.53 21.86 -20.60
C GLU A 404 -27.92 22.27 -21.14
N GLU A 405 -29.00 21.79 -20.52
CA GLU A 405 -30.37 22.21 -20.90
C GLU A 405 -30.60 23.71 -20.66
N ASP A 406 -30.14 24.27 -19.56
CA ASP A 406 -30.20 25.70 -19.27
C ASP A 406 -29.41 26.52 -20.29
N GLU A 407 -28.22 26.07 -20.68
CA GLU A 407 -27.39 26.75 -21.68
C GLU A 407 -28.05 26.75 -23.07
N GLU A 408 -28.67 25.63 -23.47
CA GLU A 408 -29.45 25.54 -24.71
C GLU A 408 -30.67 26.48 -24.68
N LEU A 409 -31.36 26.57 -23.55
CA LEU A 409 -32.50 27.50 -23.36
C LEU A 409 -32.05 28.97 -23.47
N TRP A 410 -30.93 29.33 -22.91
CA TRP A 410 -30.35 30.67 -23.04
C TRP A 410 -29.99 31.00 -24.49
N ILE A 411 -29.39 30.08 -25.23
CA ILE A 411 -29.08 30.23 -26.65
C ILE A 411 -30.34 30.42 -27.50
N GLN A 412 -31.43 29.71 -27.17
CA GLN A 412 -32.71 29.86 -27.87
C GLN A 412 -33.40 31.21 -27.58
N LEU A 413 -33.32 31.69 -26.34
CA LEU A 413 -33.85 33.00 -25.94
C LEU A 413 -33.10 34.16 -26.62
N ASP A 414 -31.76 34.06 -26.68
CA ASP A 414 -30.92 35.06 -27.37
C ASP A 414 -31.21 35.12 -28.88
N LYS A 415 -31.45 33.97 -29.50
CA LYS A 415 -31.88 33.92 -30.92
C LYS A 415 -33.25 34.53 -31.15
N LYS A 416 -34.22 34.33 -30.26
CA LYS A 416 -35.53 34.95 -30.36
C LYS A 416 -35.52 36.47 -30.15
N GLN A 417 -34.65 37.00 -29.30
CA GLN A 417 -34.50 38.43 -29.12
C GLN A 417 -33.85 39.13 -30.35
N LYS A 418 -32.92 38.47 -31.02
CA LYS A 418 -32.28 38.97 -32.24
C LYS A 418 -33.15 38.94 -33.50
N THR A 419 -34.25 38.13 -33.50
CA THR A 419 -35.21 38.06 -34.62
C THR A 419 -36.43 38.97 -34.43
N SER A 420 -36.59 39.63 -33.28
CA SER A 420 -37.69 40.54 -32.97
C SER A 420 -37.31 42.02 -33.01
N THR A 421 -36.05 42.32 -33.43
CA THR A 421 -35.57 43.66 -33.76
C THR A 421 -35.34 43.78 -35.25
#